data_3c32b2d5f616ab9b273c3fbff4e5994a
#
_entry.id   3c32b2d5f616ab9b273c3fbff4e5994a
#
_cell.length_a   1.000
_cell.length_b   1.000
_cell.length_c   1.000
_cell.angle_alpha   90.00
_cell.angle_beta   90.00
_cell.angle_gamma   90.00
#
_symmetry.space_group_name_H-M   'P 1'
#
loop_
_entity.id
_entity.type
_entity.pdbx_description
1 polymer ?
#
loop_
_entity_poly.entity_id
_entity_poly.type
_entity_poly.pdbx_seq_one_letter_code
_entity_poly.pdbx_strand_id
1 'polypeptide(L)'
;SEALIKKEDLRDPKIQMKILGDYATITKFDDEEWEEISKLVDRYIALATQDEDVARNIKWSIKEIEFDNVFSYGKGNKINFENLNGITGILGKNRSGKSSIVGTLVYTLFNSTDRGSIKNLHVINSRKGHCNAKMRFSANNKRYVVERQSVRKEDKKGHVSAITSLNFYREDPMGNVIEDLNGEQRTQTEKIIRKMLGTSEDFLITSLATQGSMNRFIGHGSSHRKTILSKFLDLDIFE
;
A
#
# COMPACT_ATOMS: atom_id res chain seq x y z
N SER A 1 -33.11 12.73 14.65
CA SER A 1 -32.34 11.53 15.01
C SER A 1 -32.04 10.78 13.73
N GLU A 2 -30.85 11.01 13.15
CA GLU A 2 -30.31 10.20 12.05
C GLU A 2 -29.99 8.82 12.60
N ALA A 3 -30.77 7.83 12.18
CA ALA A 3 -30.44 6.45 12.43
C ALA A 3 -29.11 6.15 11.74
N LEU A 4 -28.05 5.94 12.51
CA LEU A 4 -26.78 5.39 12.05
C LEU A 4 -27.08 4.01 11.40
N ILE A 5 -27.16 4.00 10.08
CA ILE A 5 -27.19 2.76 9.32
C ILE A 5 -25.87 2.08 9.62
N LYS A 6 -25.90 1.04 10.45
CA LYS A 6 -24.77 0.16 10.69
C LYS A 6 -24.41 -0.44 9.32
N LYS A 7 -23.33 -0.01 8.72
CA LYS A 7 -22.77 -0.67 7.53
C LYS A 7 -22.39 -2.09 7.95
N GLU A 8 -23.21 -3.06 7.57
CA GLU A 8 -22.87 -4.47 7.71
C GLU A 8 -21.64 -4.74 6.84
N ASP A 9 -20.67 -5.43 7.40
CA ASP A 9 -19.48 -5.81 6.64
C ASP A 9 -19.85 -7.00 5.73
N LEU A 10 -20.05 -6.74 4.45
CA LEU A 10 -20.41 -7.75 3.44
C LEU A 10 -19.35 -8.87 3.30
N ARG A 11 -18.22 -8.74 3.98
CA ARG A 11 -17.16 -9.76 4.01
C ARG A 11 -17.33 -10.75 5.16
N ASP A 12 -18.19 -10.44 6.12
CA ASP A 12 -18.50 -11.39 7.19
C ASP A 12 -19.20 -12.62 6.59
N PRO A 13 -18.62 -13.84 6.73
CA PRO A 13 -19.22 -15.07 6.24
C PRO A 13 -20.67 -15.24 6.67
N LYS A 14 -21.01 -14.82 7.88
CA LYS A 14 -22.39 -14.89 8.40
C LYS A 14 -23.34 -13.98 7.64
N ILE A 15 -22.88 -12.79 7.27
CA ILE A 15 -23.68 -11.84 6.49
C ILE A 15 -23.83 -12.34 5.06
N GLN A 16 -22.78 -12.91 4.47
CA GLN A 16 -22.82 -13.50 3.14
C GLN A 16 -23.81 -14.68 3.08
N MET A 17 -23.75 -15.60 4.05
CA MET A 17 -24.69 -16.71 4.15
C MET A 17 -26.13 -16.24 4.37
N LYS A 18 -26.35 -15.19 5.16
CA LYS A 18 -27.68 -14.61 5.35
C LYS A 18 -28.25 -14.05 4.03
N ILE A 19 -27.46 -13.26 3.31
CA ILE A 19 -27.86 -12.69 2.00
C ILE A 19 -28.19 -13.80 1.00
N LEU A 20 -27.38 -14.85 0.97
CA LEU A 20 -27.62 -16.01 0.12
C LEU A 20 -28.89 -16.76 0.51
N GLY A 21 -29.15 -16.92 1.81
CA GLY A 21 -30.40 -17.55 2.32
C GLY A 21 -31.63 -16.74 1.95
N ASP A 22 -31.56 -15.40 2.06
CA ASP A 22 -32.62 -14.50 1.63
C ASP A 22 -32.88 -14.64 0.11
N TYR A 23 -31.82 -14.72 -0.69
CA TYR A 23 -31.91 -14.93 -2.14
C TYR A 23 -32.49 -16.32 -2.50
N ALA A 24 -32.07 -17.37 -1.81
CA ALA A 24 -32.57 -18.73 -2.00
C ALA A 24 -34.10 -18.83 -1.73
N THR A 25 -34.56 -18.08 -0.74
CA THR A 25 -35.99 -18.00 -0.41
C THR A 25 -36.78 -17.31 -1.53
N ILE A 26 -36.23 -16.29 -2.15
CA ILE A 26 -36.84 -15.55 -3.27
C ILE A 26 -36.88 -16.42 -4.54
N THR A 27 -35.81 -17.16 -4.83
CA THR A 27 -35.63 -17.98 -6.03
C THR A 27 -36.27 -19.36 -5.90
N LYS A 28 -36.75 -19.74 -4.69
CA LYS A 28 -37.40 -21.01 -4.39
C LYS A 28 -36.54 -22.22 -4.75
N PHE A 29 -35.27 -22.21 -4.34
CA PHE A 29 -34.43 -23.40 -4.39
C PHE A 29 -35.06 -24.51 -3.53
N ASP A 30 -34.92 -25.76 -3.97
CA ASP A 30 -35.27 -26.90 -3.14
C ASP A 30 -34.19 -27.17 -2.07
N ASP A 31 -34.50 -28.06 -1.13
CA ASP A 31 -33.64 -28.34 0.01
C ASP A 31 -32.30 -28.98 -0.43
N GLU A 32 -32.28 -29.78 -1.52
CA GLU A 32 -31.09 -30.42 -2.05
C GLU A 32 -30.18 -29.37 -2.73
N GLU A 33 -30.73 -28.52 -3.55
CA GLU A 33 -30.03 -27.40 -4.20
C GLU A 33 -29.40 -26.44 -3.16
N TRP A 34 -30.16 -26.14 -2.11
CA TRP A 34 -29.66 -25.29 -1.03
C TRP A 34 -28.53 -25.93 -0.26
N GLU A 35 -28.59 -27.24 0.01
CA GLU A 35 -27.50 -27.94 0.69
C GLU A 35 -26.20 -27.96 -0.16
N GLU A 36 -26.31 -28.17 -1.47
CA GLU A 36 -25.14 -28.10 -2.39
C GLU A 36 -24.55 -26.70 -2.46
N ILE A 37 -25.39 -25.68 -2.60
CA ILE A 37 -24.96 -24.28 -2.63
C ILE A 37 -24.25 -23.91 -1.33
N SER A 38 -24.82 -24.28 -0.17
CA SER A 38 -24.24 -24.01 1.14
C SER A 38 -22.85 -24.65 1.28
N LYS A 39 -22.67 -25.89 0.87
CA LYS A 39 -21.40 -26.62 0.88
C LYS A 39 -20.35 -25.93 -0.04
N LEU A 40 -20.77 -25.50 -1.22
CA LEU A 40 -19.91 -24.76 -2.14
C LEU A 40 -19.46 -23.42 -1.53
N VAL A 41 -20.40 -22.67 -0.96
CA VAL A 41 -20.10 -21.37 -0.33
C VAL A 41 -19.14 -21.53 0.84
N ASP A 42 -19.38 -22.49 1.74
CA ASP A 42 -18.46 -22.76 2.86
C ASP A 42 -17.06 -23.15 2.37
N ARG A 43 -16.98 -23.97 1.32
CA ARG A 43 -15.72 -24.33 0.69
C ARG A 43 -14.99 -23.12 0.11
N TYR A 44 -15.68 -22.24 -0.62
CA TYR A 44 -15.08 -21.06 -1.21
C TYR A 44 -14.74 -19.98 -0.17
N ILE A 45 -15.55 -19.83 0.87
CA ILE A 45 -15.22 -18.96 2.01
C ILE A 45 -13.95 -19.48 2.70
N ALA A 46 -13.84 -20.80 2.91
CA ALA A 46 -12.65 -21.40 3.51
C ALA A 46 -11.40 -21.20 2.64
N LEU A 47 -11.50 -21.41 1.31
CA LEU A 47 -10.43 -21.14 0.36
C LEU A 47 -10.06 -19.66 0.34
N ALA A 48 -11.05 -18.78 0.29
CA ALA A 48 -10.85 -17.34 0.31
C ALA A 48 -10.24 -16.82 1.63
N THR A 49 -10.43 -17.54 2.74
CA THR A 49 -9.83 -17.20 4.04
C THR A 49 -8.42 -17.79 4.17
N GLN A 50 -8.12 -18.89 3.48
CA GLN A 50 -6.78 -19.50 3.44
C GLN A 50 -5.84 -18.73 2.50
N ASP A 51 -6.38 -18.08 1.48
CA ASP A 51 -5.62 -17.23 0.58
C ASP A 51 -5.37 -15.86 1.24
N GLU A 52 -4.60 -15.88 2.35
CA GLU A 52 -4.08 -14.68 3.00
C GLU A 52 -3.20 -13.85 2.08
N ASP A 53 -2.95 -14.32 0.84
CA ASP A 53 -2.02 -13.73 -0.12
C ASP A 53 -2.60 -12.59 -0.96
N VAL A 54 -3.90 -12.38 -0.93
CA VAL A 54 -4.52 -11.25 -1.63
C VAL A 54 -4.68 -10.08 -0.68
N ALA A 55 -4.04 -8.96 -0.99
CA ALA A 55 -4.22 -7.69 -0.28
C ALA A 55 -5.66 -7.18 -0.48
N ARG A 56 -6.58 -7.70 0.32
CA ARG A 56 -8.00 -7.32 0.27
C ARG A 56 -8.16 -5.97 0.90
N ASN A 57 -8.44 -4.93 0.10
CA ASN A 57 -8.93 -3.60 0.50
C ASN A 57 -8.61 -3.21 1.95
N ILE A 58 -7.33 -3.34 2.35
CA ILE A 58 -6.89 -2.92 3.68
C ILE A 58 -7.00 -1.40 3.72
N LYS A 59 -7.91 -0.90 4.54
CA LYS A 59 -7.98 0.53 4.80
C LYS A 59 -6.76 0.97 5.60
N TRP A 60 -5.85 1.64 4.94
CA TRP A 60 -4.66 2.17 5.56
C TRP A 60 -4.53 3.68 5.38
N SER A 61 -3.79 4.33 6.25
CA SER A 61 -3.55 5.77 6.18
C SER A 61 -2.14 6.10 6.66
N ILE A 62 -1.47 6.98 5.91
CA ILE A 62 -0.16 7.52 6.30
C ILE A 62 -0.36 8.42 7.52
N LYS A 63 0.50 8.24 8.53
CA LYS A 63 0.50 9.05 9.76
C LYS A 63 1.61 10.07 9.74
N GLU A 64 2.81 9.62 9.44
CA GLU A 64 4.00 10.48 9.52
C GLU A 64 5.07 9.96 8.56
N ILE A 65 5.87 10.88 8.03
CA ILE A 65 7.12 10.55 7.35
C ILE A 65 8.25 11.42 7.87
N GLU A 66 9.38 10.79 8.18
CA GLU A 66 10.65 11.41 8.51
C GLU A 66 11.68 11.02 7.45
N PHE A 67 12.50 11.96 6.99
CA PHE A 67 13.48 11.63 5.97
C PHE A 67 14.66 12.58 5.97
N ASP A 68 15.83 12.01 5.62
CA ASP A 68 17.09 12.69 5.52
C ASP A 68 17.76 12.43 4.17
N ASN A 69 18.28 13.47 3.57
CA ASN A 69 19.11 13.41 2.38
C ASN A 69 18.44 12.68 1.19
N VAL A 70 17.13 12.75 1.07
CA VAL A 70 16.38 12.17 -0.04
C VAL A 70 16.17 13.24 -1.12
N PHE A 71 16.54 12.94 -2.35
CA PHE A 71 16.50 13.84 -3.51
C PHE A 71 17.21 15.18 -3.23
N SER A 72 16.47 16.30 -3.24
CA SER A 72 17.00 17.64 -2.97
C SER A 72 17.01 18.03 -1.49
N TYR A 73 16.42 17.21 -0.63
CA TYR A 73 16.31 17.50 0.79
C TYR A 73 17.60 17.21 1.56
N GLY A 74 17.82 17.97 2.63
CA GLY A 74 18.87 17.74 3.60
C GLY A 74 18.40 16.85 4.77
N LYS A 75 18.92 17.12 5.97
CA LYS A 75 18.56 16.40 7.20
C LYS A 75 17.37 17.03 7.92
N GLY A 76 16.68 16.23 8.75
CA GLY A 76 15.69 16.70 9.72
C GLY A 76 14.33 17.04 9.12
N ASN A 77 13.94 16.38 8.04
CA ASN A 77 12.61 16.62 7.44
C ASN A 77 11.58 15.70 8.07
N LYS A 78 10.43 16.28 8.45
CA LYS A 78 9.33 15.58 9.07
C LYS A 78 8.01 16.16 8.58
N ILE A 79 7.08 15.28 8.20
CA ILE A 79 5.71 15.65 7.85
C ILE A 79 4.77 14.76 8.66
N ASN A 80 3.92 15.39 9.46
CA ASN A 80 2.87 14.71 10.20
C ASN A 80 1.54 14.91 9.46
N PHE A 81 0.99 13.80 8.92
CA PHE A 81 -0.27 13.80 8.18
C PHE A 81 -1.50 13.77 9.09
N GLU A 82 -1.35 13.38 10.36
CA GLU A 82 -2.48 13.39 11.31
C GLU A 82 -2.98 14.80 11.61
N ASN A 83 -2.09 15.78 11.45
CA ASN A 83 -2.42 17.19 11.65
C ASN A 83 -3.01 17.86 10.39
N LEU A 84 -3.08 17.14 9.27
CA LEU A 84 -3.60 17.65 8.01
C LEU A 84 -5.05 17.24 7.84
N ASN A 85 -5.95 18.23 7.81
CA ASN A 85 -7.37 18.01 7.62
C ASN A 85 -7.85 18.68 6.33
N GLY A 86 -8.74 17.99 5.59
CA GLY A 86 -9.28 18.53 4.35
C GLY A 86 -8.24 18.65 3.23
N ILE A 87 -8.28 19.75 2.50
CA ILE A 87 -7.36 20.03 1.38
C ILE A 87 -6.16 20.81 1.89
N THR A 88 -4.97 20.24 1.73
CA THR A 88 -3.70 20.87 2.12
C THR A 88 -2.86 21.23 0.90
N GLY A 89 -2.44 22.48 0.81
CA GLY A 89 -1.57 22.99 -0.26
C GLY A 89 -0.09 22.97 0.13
N ILE A 90 0.77 22.45 -0.74
CA ILE A 90 2.23 22.56 -0.62
C ILE A 90 2.72 23.68 -1.53
N LEU A 91 3.09 24.80 -0.94
CA LEU A 91 3.54 25.99 -1.67
C LEU A 91 5.06 26.09 -1.68
N GLY A 92 5.60 26.68 -2.72
CA GLY A 92 7.05 26.92 -2.84
C GLY A 92 7.47 27.25 -4.27
N LYS A 93 8.67 27.79 -4.42
CA LYS A 93 9.26 28.12 -5.74
C LYS A 93 9.39 26.86 -6.61
N ASN A 94 9.44 27.05 -7.93
CA ASN A 94 9.75 25.96 -8.85
C ASN A 94 11.13 25.36 -8.50
N ARG A 95 11.26 24.04 -8.62
CA ARG A 95 12.46 23.26 -8.24
C ARG A 95 12.79 23.25 -6.74
N SER A 96 11.90 23.69 -5.85
CA SER A 96 12.12 23.64 -4.39
C SER A 96 11.94 22.23 -3.79
N GLY A 97 11.63 21.23 -4.59
CA GLY A 97 11.48 19.85 -4.11
C GLY A 97 10.05 19.43 -3.73
N LYS A 98 9.00 20.22 -4.04
CA LYS A 98 7.61 19.87 -3.73
C LYS A 98 7.24 18.45 -4.19
N SER A 99 7.53 18.12 -5.43
CA SER A 99 7.26 16.77 -5.98
C SER A 99 8.13 15.67 -5.36
N SER A 100 9.28 16.02 -4.79
CA SER A 100 10.16 15.05 -4.13
C SER A 100 9.57 14.51 -2.83
N ILE A 101 8.62 15.20 -2.19
CA ILE A 101 7.87 14.70 -1.03
C ILE A 101 7.12 13.44 -1.44
N VAL A 102 6.39 13.51 -2.52
CA VAL A 102 5.65 12.39 -3.10
C VAL A 102 6.59 11.25 -3.50
N GLY A 103 7.68 11.59 -4.20
CA GLY A 103 8.72 10.61 -4.55
C GLY A 103 9.31 9.91 -3.33
N THR A 104 9.45 10.63 -2.19
CA THR A 104 9.93 10.05 -0.94
C THR A 104 8.94 9.05 -0.35
N LEU A 105 7.63 9.34 -0.38
CA LEU A 105 6.59 8.41 0.07
C LEU A 105 6.65 7.10 -0.74
N VAL A 106 6.66 7.21 -2.06
CA VAL A 106 6.71 6.04 -2.96
C VAL A 106 8.01 5.26 -2.81
N TYR A 107 9.15 5.96 -2.67
CA TYR A 107 10.43 5.31 -2.41
C TYR A 107 10.42 4.53 -1.11
N THR A 108 9.93 5.12 -0.03
CA THR A 108 9.93 4.48 1.29
C THR A 108 9.13 3.19 1.28
N LEU A 109 7.93 3.21 0.72
CA LEU A 109 7.05 2.03 0.69
C LEU A 109 7.47 0.99 -0.36
N PHE A 110 7.74 1.43 -1.59
CA PHE A 110 7.79 0.53 -2.74
C PHE A 110 9.15 0.45 -3.43
N ASN A 111 10.18 1.16 -2.95
CA ASN A 111 11.48 1.27 -3.63
C ASN A 111 11.36 1.76 -5.08
N SER A 112 10.43 2.66 -5.32
CA SER A 112 10.12 3.24 -6.63
C SER A 112 9.95 4.76 -6.49
N THR A 113 9.53 5.45 -7.54
CA THR A 113 9.19 6.88 -7.47
C THR A 113 7.90 7.14 -8.23
N ASP A 114 7.38 8.36 -8.10
CA ASP A 114 6.25 8.86 -8.88
C ASP A 114 6.47 8.79 -10.40
N ARG A 115 7.73 8.66 -10.84
CA ARG A 115 8.15 8.53 -12.25
C ARG A 115 8.50 7.10 -12.65
N GLY A 116 8.27 6.13 -11.75
CA GLY A 116 8.59 4.73 -11.93
C GLY A 116 9.87 4.31 -11.21
N SER A 117 10.42 3.16 -11.59
CA SER A 117 11.63 2.61 -10.99
C SER A 117 12.85 3.45 -11.35
N ILE A 118 13.59 3.89 -10.34
CA ILE A 118 14.88 4.55 -10.51
C ILE A 118 15.96 3.81 -9.72
N LYS A 119 17.21 3.99 -10.13
CA LYS A 119 18.33 3.47 -9.34
C LYS A 119 18.39 4.20 -8.00
N ASN A 120 18.52 3.46 -6.89
CA ASN A 120 18.55 4.03 -5.54
C ASN A 120 19.67 5.05 -5.33
N LEU A 121 20.72 4.99 -6.15
CA LEU A 121 21.76 6.01 -6.19
C LEU A 121 21.21 7.42 -6.47
N HIS A 122 20.18 7.54 -7.29
CA HIS A 122 19.55 8.83 -7.64
C HIS A 122 18.52 9.32 -6.63
N VAL A 123 18.14 8.48 -5.67
CA VAL A 123 17.32 8.88 -4.53
C VAL A 123 18.17 9.60 -3.49
N ILE A 124 19.43 9.18 -3.34
CA ILE A 124 20.39 9.81 -2.43
C ILE A 124 20.70 11.22 -2.95
N ASN A 125 20.58 12.22 -2.08
CA ASN A 125 20.98 13.57 -2.41
C ASN A 125 22.41 13.58 -2.99
N SER A 126 22.59 14.23 -4.13
CA SER A 126 23.86 14.22 -4.89
C SER A 126 25.09 14.67 -4.08
N ARG A 127 24.86 15.46 -3.03
CA ARG A 127 25.91 15.99 -2.12
C ARG A 127 26.13 15.12 -0.89
N LYS A 128 25.46 13.96 -0.79
CA LYS A 128 25.46 13.12 0.41
C LYS A 128 25.80 11.66 0.06
N GLY A 129 26.33 10.94 1.04
CA GLY A 129 26.70 9.54 0.90
C GLY A 129 25.58 8.56 1.24
N HIS A 130 24.52 9.03 1.86
CA HIS A 130 23.38 8.19 2.27
C HIS A 130 22.09 9.00 2.32
N CYS A 131 20.98 8.29 2.26
CA CYS A 131 19.65 8.82 2.59
C CYS A 131 18.91 7.83 3.51
N ASN A 132 17.98 8.36 4.27
CA ASN A 132 17.10 7.59 5.15
C ASN A 132 15.67 8.11 5.03
N ALA A 133 14.70 7.21 5.06
CA ALA A 133 13.29 7.56 5.11
C ALA A 133 12.55 6.57 6.01
N LYS A 134 11.76 7.08 6.95
CA LYS A 134 10.95 6.34 7.91
C LYS A 134 9.52 6.80 7.80
N MET A 135 8.61 5.88 7.52
CA MET A 135 7.19 6.16 7.40
C MET A 135 6.40 5.38 8.42
N ARG A 136 5.51 6.06 9.12
CA ARG A 136 4.50 5.48 10.00
C ARG A 136 3.15 5.50 9.30
N PHE A 137 2.45 4.40 9.33
CA PHE A 137 1.08 4.30 8.82
C PHE A 137 0.23 3.40 9.71
N SER A 138 -1.07 3.54 9.62
CA SER A 138 -2.02 2.65 10.28
C SER A 138 -2.74 1.79 9.25
N ALA A 139 -2.93 0.52 9.56
CA ALA A 139 -3.76 -0.40 8.81
C ALA A 139 -4.54 -1.29 9.80
N ASN A 140 -5.85 -1.44 9.61
CA ASN A 140 -6.70 -2.21 10.52
C ASN A 140 -6.49 -1.85 12.02
N ASN A 141 -6.42 -0.55 12.34
CA ASN A 141 -6.17 0.01 13.67
C ASN A 141 -4.83 -0.39 14.33
N LYS A 142 -3.90 -0.95 13.56
CA LYS A 142 -2.54 -1.27 14.02
C LYS A 142 -1.56 -0.27 13.42
N ARG A 143 -0.48 0.04 14.15
CA ARG A 143 0.58 0.94 13.69
C ARG A 143 1.72 0.14 13.09
N TYR A 144 2.17 0.55 11.92
CA TYR A 144 3.26 -0.04 11.16
C TYR A 144 4.31 1.00 10.83
N VAL A 145 5.54 0.57 10.74
CA VAL A 145 6.68 1.40 10.37
C VAL A 145 7.48 0.73 9.27
N VAL A 146 7.75 1.49 8.21
CA VAL A 146 8.69 1.12 7.16
C VAL A 146 9.88 2.08 7.23
N GLU A 147 11.08 1.54 7.37
CA GLU A 147 12.33 2.30 7.31
C GLU A 147 13.15 1.82 6.12
N ARG A 148 13.54 2.74 5.26
CA ARG A 148 14.38 2.45 4.10
C ARG A 148 15.59 3.38 4.12
N GLN A 149 16.77 2.77 4.02
CA GLN A 149 18.03 3.49 3.95
C GLN A 149 18.79 3.08 2.70
N SER A 150 19.35 4.02 1.99
CA SER A 150 20.30 3.76 0.90
C SER A 150 21.63 4.45 1.18
N VAL A 151 22.70 3.69 0.97
CA VAL A 151 24.07 4.15 1.18
C VAL A 151 24.83 4.05 -0.13
N ARG A 152 25.50 5.11 -0.52
CA ARG A 152 26.38 5.15 -1.69
C ARG A 152 27.61 4.29 -1.43
N LYS A 153 27.95 3.44 -2.38
CA LYS A 153 29.12 2.57 -2.32
C LYS A 153 29.88 2.68 -3.64
N GLU A 154 31.17 2.88 -3.52
CA GLU A 154 32.11 2.86 -4.64
C GLU A 154 32.90 1.54 -4.61
N ASP A 155 33.00 0.87 -5.75
CA ASP A 155 33.80 -0.34 -5.88
C ASP A 155 35.28 0.00 -6.17
N LYS A 156 36.13 -1.02 -6.19
CA LYS A 156 37.57 -0.87 -6.45
C LYS A 156 37.88 -0.33 -7.85
N LYS A 157 36.92 -0.33 -8.76
CA LYS A 157 37.01 0.15 -10.14
C LYS A 157 36.43 1.55 -10.32
N GLY A 158 36.00 2.21 -9.24
CA GLY A 158 35.40 3.54 -9.29
C GLY A 158 33.91 3.56 -9.69
N HIS A 159 33.24 2.39 -9.82
CA HIS A 159 31.81 2.37 -10.09
C HIS A 159 31.01 2.68 -8.83
N VAL A 160 30.13 3.65 -8.93
CA VAL A 160 29.28 4.08 -7.83
C VAL A 160 27.90 3.41 -7.92
N SER A 161 27.52 2.72 -6.84
CA SER A 161 26.23 2.06 -6.67
C SER A 161 25.57 2.50 -5.36
N ALA A 162 24.40 1.98 -5.06
CA ALA A 162 23.75 2.16 -3.75
C ALA A 162 23.33 0.81 -3.19
N ILE A 163 23.63 0.60 -1.91
CA ILE A 163 23.12 -0.51 -1.13
C ILE A 163 21.94 0.00 -0.33
N THR A 164 20.81 -0.73 -0.39
CA THR A 164 19.57 -0.36 0.28
C THR A 164 19.20 -1.42 1.31
N SER A 165 18.95 -0.99 2.54
CA SER A 165 18.34 -1.76 3.61
C SER A 165 16.88 -1.37 3.79
N LEU A 166 16.09 -2.27 4.35
CA LEU A 166 14.68 -2.12 4.61
C LEU A 166 14.34 -2.79 5.92
N ASN A 167 13.63 -2.08 6.80
CA ASN A 167 13.03 -2.62 8.00
C ASN A 167 11.52 -2.39 7.98
N PHE A 168 10.77 -3.39 8.39
CA PHE A 168 9.33 -3.34 8.50
C PHE A 168 8.90 -3.97 9.83
N TYR A 169 8.17 -3.22 10.65
CA TYR A 169 7.77 -3.67 11.97
C TYR A 169 6.49 -2.97 12.44
N ARG A 170 5.92 -3.50 13.53
CA ARG A 170 4.82 -2.83 14.24
C ARG A 170 5.36 -2.12 15.47
N GLU A 171 4.78 -0.96 15.77
CA GLU A 171 5.06 -0.21 17.00
C GLU A 171 3.77 -0.03 17.84
N ASP A 172 3.97 0.13 19.15
CA ASP A 172 2.93 0.57 20.06
C ASP A 172 2.72 2.09 19.97
N PRO A 173 1.69 2.66 20.63
CA PRO A 173 1.48 4.12 20.67
C PRO A 173 2.64 4.92 21.27
N MET A 174 3.52 4.27 22.05
CA MET A 174 4.71 4.89 22.65
C MET A 174 5.93 4.84 21.71
N GLY A 175 5.81 4.12 20.57
CA GLY A 175 6.89 3.97 19.60
C GLY A 175 7.83 2.80 19.86
N ASN A 176 7.49 1.89 20.78
CA ASN A 176 8.28 0.68 21.00
C ASN A 176 7.93 -0.37 19.94
N VAL A 177 8.94 -1.08 19.46
CA VAL A 177 8.76 -2.20 18.53
C VAL A 177 8.09 -3.36 19.26
N ILE A 178 6.93 -3.81 18.78
CA ILE A 178 6.17 -4.92 19.35
C ILE A 178 6.19 -6.17 18.47
N GLU A 179 6.50 -6.03 17.19
CA GLU A 179 6.54 -7.15 16.25
C GLU A 179 7.48 -6.82 15.08
N ASP A 180 8.45 -7.70 14.83
CA ASP A 180 9.30 -7.63 13.65
C ASP A 180 8.63 -8.37 12.50
N LEU A 181 8.47 -7.69 11.36
CA LEU A 181 7.82 -8.19 10.15
C LEU A 181 8.81 -8.36 8.97
N ASN A 182 10.12 -8.32 9.27
CA ASN A 182 11.13 -8.53 8.25
C ASN A 182 11.16 -9.99 7.80
N GLY A 183 11.27 -10.21 6.51
CA GLY A 183 11.69 -11.51 5.98
C GLY A 183 13.19 -11.70 6.09
N GLU A 184 13.68 -12.91 5.82
CA GLU A 184 15.12 -13.23 5.83
C GLU A 184 15.93 -12.35 4.85
N GLN A 185 15.28 -11.90 3.78
CA GLN A 185 15.87 -11.01 2.79
C GLN A 185 14.97 -9.80 2.54
N ARG A 186 15.58 -8.68 2.14
CA ARG A 186 14.85 -7.46 1.79
C ARG A 186 13.72 -7.71 0.78
N THR A 187 13.93 -8.57 -0.20
CA THR A 187 12.93 -8.92 -1.21
C THR A 187 11.69 -9.58 -0.63
N GLN A 188 11.83 -10.36 0.44
CA GLN A 188 10.71 -10.97 1.16
C GLN A 188 9.96 -9.90 1.96
N THR A 189 10.67 -9.01 2.65
CA THR A 189 10.05 -7.86 3.33
C THR A 189 9.28 -6.98 2.36
N GLU A 190 9.83 -6.71 1.17
CA GLU A 190 9.13 -5.96 0.11
C GLU A 190 7.86 -6.68 -0.38
N LYS A 191 7.85 -8.01 -0.45
CA LYS A 191 6.65 -8.79 -0.78
C LYS A 191 5.58 -8.65 0.30
N ILE A 192 5.96 -8.71 1.59
CA ILE A 192 5.03 -8.55 2.71
C ILE A 192 4.37 -7.16 2.66
N ILE A 193 5.16 -6.10 2.42
CA ILE A 193 4.63 -4.74 2.28
C ILE A 193 3.66 -4.65 1.09
N ARG A 194 4.03 -5.22 -0.07
CA ARG A 194 3.17 -5.20 -1.27
C ARG A 194 1.88 -6.00 -1.07
N LYS A 195 1.96 -7.10 -0.36
CA LYS A 195 0.79 -7.90 0.02
C LYS A 195 -0.19 -7.08 0.86
N MET A 196 0.31 -6.23 1.75
CA MET A 196 -0.50 -5.39 2.63
C MET A 196 -1.03 -4.13 1.94
N LEU A 197 -0.21 -3.44 1.16
CA LEU A 197 -0.50 -2.10 0.65
C LEU A 197 -0.77 -2.05 -0.86
N GLY A 198 -0.62 -3.17 -1.56
CA GLY A 198 -0.62 -3.21 -3.01
C GLY A 198 0.74 -2.84 -3.62
N THR A 199 0.77 -2.65 -4.92
CA THR A 199 1.96 -2.26 -5.66
C THR A 199 2.11 -0.74 -5.72
N SER A 200 3.30 -0.26 -6.12
CA SER A 200 3.51 1.17 -6.40
C SER A 200 2.59 1.70 -7.52
N GLU A 201 2.24 0.84 -8.47
CA GLU A 201 1.34 1.18 -9.57
C GLU A 201 -0.09 1.36 -9.07
N ASP A 202 -0.57 0.43 -8.22
CA ASP A 202 -1.88 0.53 -7.58
C ASP A 202 -1.98 1.85 -6.79
N PHE A 203 -0.95 2.18 -6.00
CA PHE A 203 -0.89 3.42 -5.23
C PHE A 203 -0.89 4.68 -6.13
N LEU A 204 -0.14 4.67 -7.23
CA LEU A 204 -0.07 5.78 -8.18
C LEU A 204 -1.36 6.00 -8.97
N ILE A 205 -2.16 4.97 -9.14
CA ILE A 205 -3.44 5.05 -9.85
C ILE A 205 -4.57 5.49 -8.92
N THR A 206 -4.52 5.03 -7.65
CA THR A 206 -5.63 5.22 -6.70
C THR A 206 -5.50 6.42 -5.81
N SER A 207 -4.28 6.63 -5.30
CA SER A 207 -4.04 7.54 -4.18
C SER A 207 -3.19 8.74 -4.56
N LEU A 208 -2.61 8.73 -5.76
CA LEU A 208 -1.67 9.74 -6.16
C LEU A 208 -1.84 10.16 -7.63
N ALA A 209 -2.30 11.38 -7.86
CA ALA A 209 -2.28 12.00 -9.18
C ALA A 209 -0.99 12.80 -9.38
N THR A 210 -0.09 12.37 -10.26
CA THR A 210 1.13 13.11 -10.61
C THR A 210 0.90 13.97 -11.86
N GLN A 211 1.67 15.06 -11.98
CA GLN A 211 1.60 15.91 -13.16
C GLN A 211 1.92 15.10 -14.43
N GLY A 212 1.01 15.12 -15.40
CA GLY A 212 1.12 14.35 -16.65
C GLY A 212 0.65 12.89 -16.56
N SER A 213 0.22 12.39 -15.40
CA SER A 213 -0.25 11.02 -15.23
C SER A 213 -1.73 10.89 -14.81
N MET A 214 -2.47 11.98 -14.77
CA MET A 214 -3.92 11.96 -14.46
C MET A 214 -4.72 11.02 -15.37
N ASN A 215 -4.23 10.76 -16.57
CA ASN A 215 -4.86 9.87 -17.53
C ASN A 215 -4.20 8.49 -17.64
N ARG A 216 -3.39 8.06 -16.65
CA ARG A 216 -2.73 6.74 -16.71
C ARG A 216 -3.73 5.62 -16.92
N PHE A 217 -4.80 5.59 -16.15
CA PHE A 217 -5.83 4.57 -16.29
C PHE A 217 -6.47 4.59 -17.71
N ILE A 218 -6.75 5.78 -18.24
CA ILE A 218 -7.34 5.93 -19.59
C ILE A 218 -6.33 5.55 -20.68
N GLY A 219 -5.04 5.86 -20.47
CA GLY A 219 -3.95 5.57 -21.40
C GLY A 219 -3.55 4.10 -21.49
N HIS A 220 -3.94 3.25 -20.51
CA HIS A 220 -3.69 1.83 -20.56
C HIS A 220 -4.61 1.10 -21.56
N GLY A 221 -4.10 0.04 -22.18
CA GLY A 221 -4.89 -0.87 -23.01
C GLY A 221 -6.02 -1.54 -22.22
N SER A 222 -7.04 -2.06 -22.95
CA SER A 222 -8.26 -2.63 -22.34
C SER A 222 -7.95 -3.75 -21.34
N SER A 223 -7.01 -4.64 -21.65
CA SER A 223 -6.62 -5.74 -20.76
C SER A 223 -6.06 -5.24 -19.44
N HIS A 224 -5.16 -4.26 -19.48
CA HIS A 224 -4.55 -3.71 -18.26
C HIS A 224 -5.58 -2.94 -17.40
N ARG A 225 -6.52 -2.22 -18.04
CA ARG A 225 -7.65 -1.59 -17.33
C ARG A 225 -8.56 -2.60 -16.65
N LYS A 226 -8.83 -3.76 -17.29
CA LYS A 226 -9.59 -4.86 -16.67
C LYS A 226 -8.88 -5.38 -15.43
N THR A 227 -7.58 -5.68 -15.51
CA THR A 227 -6.78 -6.14 -14.36
C THR A 227 -6.81 -5.14 -13.20
N ILE A 228 -6.69 -3.84 -13.49
CA ILE A 228 -6.80 -2.81 -12.45
C ILE A 228 -8.19 -2.83 -11.81
N LEU A 229 -9.26 -2.88 -12.60
CA LEU A 229 -10.62 -2.92 -12.10
C LEU A 229 -10.91 -4.22 -11.34
N SER A 230 -10.40 -5.37 -11.82
CA SER A 230 -10.51 -6.67 -11.15
C SER A 230 -9.95 -6.59 -9.73
N LYS A 231 -8.74 -6.06 -9.59
CA LYS A 231 -8.11 -5.83 -8.28
C LYS A 231 -8.93 -4.90 -7.37
N PHE A 232 -9.47 -3.80 -7.93
CA PHE A 232 -10.29 -2.86 -7.16
C PHE A 232 -11.59 -3.46 -6.64
N LEU A 233 -12.19 -4.32 -7.43
CA LEU A 233 -13.45 -4.96 -7.14
C LEU A 233 -13.29 -6.29 -6.42
N ASP A 234 -12.04 -6.66 -6.05
CA ASP A 234 -11.68 -7.96 -5.47
C ASP A 234 -12.18 -9.14 -6.34
N LEU A 235 -12.16 -8.98 -7.67
CA LEU A 235 -12.62 -9.99 -8.61
C LEU A 235 -11.54 -10.99 -9.01
N ASP A 236 -10.28 -10.76 -8.62
CA ASP A 236 -9.14 -11.68 -8.87
C ASP A 236 -9.36 -13.06 -8.22
N ILE A 237 -10.31 -13.16 -7.31
CA ILE A 237 -10.72 -14.43 -6.67
C ILE A 237 -11.49 -15.36 -7.65
N PHE A 238 -11.99 -14.81 -8.78
CA PHE A 238 -12.76 -15.57 -9.79
C PHE A 238 -11.94 -15.94 -11.03
N GLU A 239 -10.66 -15.55 -11.10
CA GLU A 239 -9.68 -15.95 -12.11
C GLU A 239 -8.84 -17.13 -11.60
#